data_bd3495d2f0cf6703f5d7f433ddb7113b
#
_entry.id   bd3495d2f0cf6703f5d7f433ddb7113b
#
_cell.length_a   1.000
_cell.length_b   1.000
_cell.length_c   1.000
_cell.angle_alpha   90.00
_cell.angle_beta   90.00
_cell.angle_gamma   90.00
#
_symmetry.space_group_name_H-M   'P 1'
#
loop_
_entity.id
_entity.type
_entity.pdbx_description
1 polymer ?
#
loop_
_entity_poly.entity_id
_entity_poly.type
_entity_poly.pdbx_seq_one_letter_code
_entity_poly.pdbx_strand_id
1 'polypeptide(L)'
;MRLAMTVGVMGESMADIPRLNGVIRALESGKPAFTSFCQADPETAIAMATAKYDGIVYEMEHNPWDIRALRDSLQYMLNRGQIAKSGSVAPTVTPMVRIPPNGAEKAQFQAKQAFDLGVYGIVWPHISTVDEAYNAVASCRYPRLKTAPLYEPAGVRGDGPTQAVRYWGLSQQDYYDRADVWPLNPKGEIFVILMMEDTVGIQNLPDILKKVPGIGAILIGEGDLSQELGYPRQYEHPEVLKWMKRVVDTCKEHNVVVGHPHVDSSNVERILGEGYRFLMAAPVRSYAALDKGLKLAGRA
;
A
#
# COMPACT_ATOMS: atom_id res chain seq x y z
N MET A 1 -12.67 55.87 15.37
CA MET A 1 -13.27 54.63 15.88
C MET A 1 -12.97 53.53 14.87
N ARG A 2 -11.88 52.78 15.09
CA ARG A 2 -11.50 51.66 14.19
C ARG A 2 -12.13 50.39 14.73
N LEU A 3 -13.05 49.80 13.98
CA LEU A 3 -13.57 48.49 14.25
C LEU A 3 -12.48 47.45 13.93
N ALA A 4 -11.94 46.81 14.92
CA ALA A 4 -11.13 45.62 14.77
C ALA A 4 -12.08 44.44 14.51
N MET A 5 -12.17 44.00 13.25
CA MET A 5 -12.75 42.69 12.95
C MET A 5 -11.76 41.61 13.38
N THR A 6 -12.00 41.00 14.53
CA THR A 6 -11.36 39.75 14.91
C THR A 6 -11.99 38.63 14.08
N VAL A 7 -11.31 38.24 13.02
CA VAL A 7 -11.62 36.99 12.33
C VAL A 7 -11.16 35.86 13.24
N GLY A 8 -12.11 35.37 14.03
CA GLY A 8 -11.91 34.12 14.76
C GLY A 8 -11.86 32.98 13.75
N VAL A 9 -10.66 32.53 13.39
CA VAL A 9 -10.46 31.22 12.80
C VAL A 9 -10.75 30.25 13.95
N MET A 10 -11.99 29.80 14.05
CA MET A 10 -12.32 28.59 14.79
C MET A 10 -11.61 27.45 14.07
N GLY A 11 -10.45 27.05 14.58
CA GLY A 11 -9.88 25.77 14.30
C GLY A 11 -10.81 24.72 14.88
N GLU A 12 -11.76 24.24 14.09
CA GLU A 12 -12.41 22.98 14.40
C GLU A 12 -11.29 21.94 14.46
N SER A 13 -11.06 21.42 15.67
CA SER A 13 -10.21 20.25 15.87
C SER A 13 -10.78 19.16 14.99
N MET A 14 -10.04 18.79 13.93
CA MET A 14 -10.38 17.66 13.05
C MET A 14 -10.16 16.34 13.83
N ALA A 15 -10.75 16.24 15.02
CA ALA A 15 -10.57 15.10 15.94
C ALA A 15 -11.07 13.76 15.38
N ASP A 16 -11.79 13.79 14.25
CA ASP A 16 -12.43 12.62 13.66
C ASP A 16 -12.25 12.54 12.13
N ILE A 17 -11.04 12.78 11.62
CA ILE A 17 -10.79 12.46 10.22
C ILE A 17 -10.90 10.93 10.07
N PRO A 18 -11.83 10.42 9.27
CA PRO A 18 -11.98 8.99 9.06
C PRO A 18 -10.73 8.41 8.37
N ARG A 19 -10.55 7.09 8.47
CA ARG A 19 -9.47 6.37 7.79
C ARG A 19 -9.46 6.73 6.30
N LEU A 20 -8.38 7.35 5.81
CA LEU A 20 -8.24 7.75 4.42
C LEU A 20 -7.90 6.57 3.51
N ASN A 21 -6.99 5.71 3.96
CA ASN A 21 -6.53 4.55 3.19
C ASN A 21 -7.60 3.45 3.19
N GLY A 22 -8.21 3.20 2.03
CA GLY A 22 -9.26 2.19 1.85
C GLY A 22 -8.79 0.75 2.06
N VAL A 23 -7.52 0.48 1.73
CA VAL A 23 -6.89 -0.85 1.97
C VAL A 23 -6.79 -1.11 3.48
N ILE A 24 -6.24 -0.15 4.23
CA ILE A 24 -6.15 -0.26 5.69
C ILE A 24 -7.55 -0.37 6.30
N ARG A 25 -8.51 0.44 5.85
CA ARG A 25 -9.90 0.39 6.32
C ARG A 25 -10.54 -0.99 6.14
N ALA A 26 -10.32 -1.63 4.99
CA ALA A 26 -10.80 -3.00 4.76
C ALA A 26 -10.17 -3.98 5.74
N LEU A 27 -8.85 -3.93 5.92
CA LEU A 27 -8.09 -4.83 6.80
C LEU A 27 -8.45 -4.63 8.27
N GLU A 28 -8.60 -3.39 8.75
CA GLU A 28 -9.05 -3.09 10.13
C GLU A 28 -10.46 -3.60 10.42
N SER A 29 -11.31 -3.67 9.39
CA SER A 29 -12.66 -4.28 9.54
C SER A 29 -12.64 -5.81 9.54
N GLY A 30 -11.47 -6.44 9.52
CA GLY A 30 -11.30 -7.89 9.44
C GLY A 30 -11.59 -8.48 8.05
N LYS A 31 -11.71 -7.64 7.01
CA LYS A 31 -12.04 -8.06 5.64
C LYS A 31 -10.82 -8.02 4.73
N PRO A 32 -10.78 -8.85 3.67
CA PRO A 32 -9.75 -8.74 2.67
C PRO A 32 -9.84 -7.42 1.91
N ALA A 33 -8.68 -6.88 1.53
CA ALA A 33 -8.57 -5.74 0.64
C ALA A 33 -8.38 -6.21 -0.80
N PHE A 34 -9.11 -5.60 -1.73
CA PHE A 34 -9.05 -5.88 -3.16
C PHE A 34 -8.36 -4.74 -3.88
N THR A 35 -7.33 -5.08 -4.63
CA THR A 35 -6.48 -4.13 -5.35
C THR A 35 -6.20 -4.60 -6.77
N SER A 36 -5.56 -3.76 -7.56
CA SER A 36 -5.13 -4.09 -8.91
C SER A 36 -3.85 -3.35 -9.26
N PHE A 37 -2.98 -3.96 -10.05
CA PHE A 37 -1.95 -3.22 -10.77
C PHE A 37 -2.56 -2.40 -11.90
N CYS A 38 -2.02 -1.21 -12.14
CA CYS A 38 -2.42 -0.36 -13.26
C CYS A 38 -1.24 0.51 -13.75
N GLN A 39 -1.39 1.07 -14.94
CA GLN A 39 -0.40 2.00 -15.49
C GLN A 39 -0.59 3.41 -14.93
N ALA A 40 0.50 4.16 -14.82
CA ALA A 40 0.46 5.57 -14.44
C ALA A 40 0.20 6.44 -15.69
N ASP A 41 -1.07 6.61 -16.02
CA ASP A 41 -1.54 7.50 -17.08
C ASP A 41 -2.90 8.10 -16.71
N PRO A 42 -3.28 9.26 -17.28
CA PRO A 42 -4.51 9.96 -16.96
C PRO A 42 -5.79 9.14 -17.23
N GLU A 43 -5.85 8.40 -18.32
CA GLU A 43 -7.06 7.66 -18.71
C GLU A 43 -7.31 6.49 -17.75
N THR A 44 -6.26 5.74 -17.43
CA THR A 44 -6.30 4.68 -16.42
C THR A 44 -6.66 5.26 -15.05
N ALA A 45 -6.08 6.39 -14.66
CA ALA A 45 -6.38 7.05 -13.39
C ALA A 45 -7.86 7.44 -13.28
N ILE A 46 -8.44 8.04 -14.34
CA ILE A 46 -9.87 8.41 -14.39
C ILE A 46 -10.74 7.14 -14.25
N ALA A 47 -10.42 6.09 -14.99
CA ALA A 47 -11.20 4.85 -14.95
C ALA A 47 -11.12 4.18 -13.55
N MET A 48 -9.94 4.19 -12.92
CA MET A 48 -9.72 3.58 -11.62
C MET A 48 -10.26 4.41 -10.45
N ALA A 49 -10.38 5.72 -10.58
CA ALA A 49 -10.88 6.60 -9.51
C ALA A 49 -12.28 6.23 -8.97
N THR A 50 -13.07 5.54 -9.77
CA THR A 50 -14.43 5.09 -9.40
C THR A 50 -14.60 3.58 -9.45
N ALA A 51 -13.49 2.82 -9.54
CA ALA A 51 -13.50 1.38 -9.52
C ALA A 51 -13.96 0.82 -8.16
N LYS A 52 -14.34 -0.46 -8.14
CA LYS A 52 -14.78 -1.11 -6.90
C LYS A 52 -13.61 -1.67 -6.06
N TYR A 53 -12.39 -1.25 -6.32
CA TYR A 53 -11.22 -1.65 -5.55
C TYR A 53 -11.07 -0.81 -4.27
N ASP A 54 -10.48 -1.38 -3.23
CA ASP A 54 -10.04 -0.65 -2.03
C ASP A 54 -8.81 0.23 -2.33
N GLY A 55 -7.97 -0.25 -3.23
CA GLY A 55 -6.80 0.47 -3.72
C GLY A 55 -6.31 -0.01 -5.07
N ILE A 56 -5.40 0.75 -5.65
CA ILE A 56 -4.65 0.39 -6.86
C ILE A 56 -3.16 0.57 -6.62
N VAL A 57 -2.35 -0.15 -7.39
CA VAL A 57 -0.90 -0.03 -7.37
C VAL A 57 -0.43 0.38 -8.76
N TYR A 58 0.05 1.60 -8.89
CA TYR A 58 0.72 2.03 -10.10
C TYR A 58 2.01 1.24 -10.29
N GLU A 59 2.07 0.53 -11.41
CA GLU A 59 3.16 -0.35 -11.73
C GLU A 59 4.31 0.42 -12.36
N MET A 60 5.40 0.58 -11.64
CA MET A 60 6.57 1.34 -12.11
C MET A 60 7.88 0.56 -11.90
N GLU A 61 7.82 -0.73 -11.58
CA GLU A 61 8.98 -1.62 -11.60
C GLU A 61 9.32 -2.07 -13.01
N HIS A 62 8.34 -2.62 -13.72
CA HIS A 62 8.50 -3.11 -15.10
C HIS A 62 8.10 -2.08 -16.15
N ASN A 63 7.70 -0.89 -15.72
CA ASN A 63 7.41 0.26 -16.58
C ASN A 63 8.38 1.41 -16.26
N PRO A 64 8.55 2.39 -17.15
CA PRO A 64 9.42 3.52 -16.89
C PRO A 64 9.07 4.25 -15.59
N TRP A 65 10.08 4.57 -14.78
CA TRP A 65 9.91 5.44 -13.62
C TRP A 65 9.64 6.87 -14.11
N ASP A 66 8.37 7.22 -14.26
CA ASP A 66 7.93 8.57 -14.62
C ASP A 66 7.14 9.19 -13.48
N ILE A 67 7.85 9.92 -12.65
CA ILE A 67 7.26 10.60 -11.49
C ILE A 67 6.24 11.69 -11.88
N ARG A 68 6.33 12.22 -13.10
CA ARG A 68 5.35 13.19 -13.62
C ARG A 68 4.05 12.49 -13.98
N ALA A 69 4.15 11.34 -14.66
CA ALA A 69 2.98 10.52 -14.96
C ALA A 69 2.27 10.08 -13.68
N LEU A 70 3.01 9.68 -12.63
CA LEU A 70 2.43 9.37 -11.31
C LEU A 70 1.72 10.59 -10.71
N ARG A 71 2.37 11.75 -10.70
CA ARG A 71 1.78 13.00 -10.21
C ARG A 71 0.46 13.31 -10.92
N ASP A 72 0.47 13.27 -12.21
CA ASP A 72 -0.69 13.63 -13.02
C ASP A 72 -1.82 12.60 -12.80
N SER A 73 -1.51 11.31 -12.76
CA SER A 73 -2.45 10.24 -12.41
C SER A 73 -3.14 10.49 -11.07
N LEU A 74 -2.40 10.86 -10.02
CA LEU A 74 -3.00 11.19 -8.72
C LEU A 74 -3.97 12.36 -8.83
N GLN A 75 -3.64 13.43 -9.60
CA GLN A 75 -4.56 14.56 -9.78
C GLN A 75 -5.85 14.16 -10.53
N TYR A 76 -5.75 13.28 -11.52
CA TYR A 76 -6.91 12.76 -12.26
C TYR A 76 -7.77 11.81 -11.41
N MET A 77 -7.24 11.21 -10.36
CA MET A 77 -8.02 10.43 -9.40
C MET A 77 -8.87 11.30 -8.46
N LEU A 78 -8.60 12.61 -8.34
CA LEU A 78 -9.39 13.49 -7.48
C LEU A 78 -10.82 13.67 -8.03
N ASN A 79 -11.79 13.01 -7.42
CA ASN A 79 -13.19 13.07 -7.81
C ASN A 79 -13.95 14.03 -6.89
N ARG A 80 -14.14 15.27 -7.36
CA ARG A 80 -14.86 16.32 -6.60
C ARG A 80 -16.29 15.93 -6.25
N GLY A 81 -16.97 15.22 -7.16
CA GLY A 81 -18.35 14.76 -6.92
C GLY A 81 -18.41 13.71 -5.82
N GLN A 82 -17.43 12.82 -5.74
CA GLN A 82 -17.32 11.83 -4.67
C GLN A 82 -17.05 12.50 -3.32
N ILE A 83 -16.08 13.42 -3.25
CA ILE A 83 -15.77 14.18 -2.04
C ILE A 83 -17.02 14.92 -1.53
N ALA A 84 -17.70 15.65 -2.42
CA ALA A 84 -18.89 16.39 -2.05
C ALA A 84 -20.04 15.49 -1.55
N LYS A 85 -20.23 14.31 -2.14
CA LYS A 85 -21.27 13.36 -1.75
C LYS A 85 -20.96 12.61 -0.46
N SER A 86 -19.70 12.21 -0.26
CA SER A 86 -19.28 11.45 0.91
C SER A 86 -19.07 12.31 2.15
N GLY A 87 -18.87 13.61 1.97
CA GLY A 87 -18.43 14.49 3.05
C GLY A 87 -17.05 14.17 3.61
N SER A 88 -16.26 13.38 2.87
CA SER A 88 -14.92 12.91 3.28
C SER A 88 -13.88 13.17 2.20
N VAL A 89 -12.66 13.54 2.61
CA VAL A 89 -11.50 13.67 1.72
C VAL A 89 -10.85 12.32 1.38
N ALA A 90 -11.29 11.23 2.01
CA ALA A 90 -10.79 9.89 1.70
C ALA A 90 -11.06 9.52 0.24
N PRO A 91 -10.05 9.06 -0.53
CA PRO A 91 -10.28 8.63 -1.90
C PRO A 91 -11.18 7.38 -1.92
N THR A 92 -12.01 7.25 -2.97
CA THR A 92 -12.79 6.03 -3.19
C THR A 92 -11.87 4.83 -3.38
N VAL A 93 -10.80 5.01 -4.16
CA VAL A 93 -9.78 4.01 -4.43
C VAL A 93 -8.41 4.58 -4.02
N THR A 94 -7.73 3.89 -3.15
CA THR A 94 -6.46 4.35 -2.57
C THR A 94 -5.29 4.11 -3.53
N PRO A 95 -4.58 5.15 -3.99
CA PRO A 95 -3.42 4.97 -4.86
C PRO A 95 -2.17 4.60 -4.07
N MET A 96 -1.51 3.56 -4.52
CA MET A 96 -0.19 3.10 -4.10
C MET A 96 0.71 2.97 -5.32
N VAL A 97 1.99 2.68 -5.13
CA VAL A 97 2.94 2.50 -6.25
C VAL A 97 3.89 1.35 -5.99
N ARG A 98 4.23 0.57 -7.01
CA ARG A 98 5.37 -0.33 -6.98
C ARG A 98 6.57 0.37 -7.59
N ILE A 99 7.64 0.52 -6.81
CA ILE A 99 8.84 1.25 -7.21
C ILE A 99 9.80 0.36 -8.00
N PRO A 100 10.64 0.94 -8.90
CA PRO A 100 11.45 0.15 -9.82
C PRO A 100 12.58 -0.64 -9.19
N PRO A 101 13.39 -0.10 -8.28
CA PRO A 101 14.53 -0.85 -7.78
C PRO A 101 14.10 -1.90 -6.76
N ASN A 102 14.89 -2.94 -6.65
CA ASN A 102 14.71 -3.94 -5.61
C ASN A 102 15.21 -3.45 -4.24
N GLY A 103 14.98 -4.25 -3.19
CA GLY A 103 15.33 -3.91 -1.81
C GLY A 103 16.81 -3.61 -1.61
N ALA A 104 17.69 -4.34 -2.28
CA ALA A 104 19.15 -4.20 -2.19
C ALA A 104 19.64 -2.82 -2.66
N GLU A 105 18.95 -2.17 -3.56
CA GLU A 105 19.28 -0.83 -4.07
C GLU A 105 18.85 0.30 -3.13
N LYS A 106 18.11 -0.01 -2.07
CA LYS A 106 17.62 0.95 -1.05
C LYS A 106 16.95 2.18 -1.67
N ALA A 107 15.92 1.97 -2.45
CA ALA A 107 15.19 2.97 -3.26
C ALA A 107 14.56 4.15 -2.48
N GLN A 108 15.30 4.75 -1.57
CA GLN A 108 14.81 5.79 -0.65
C GLN A 108 14.31 7.04 -1.37
N PHE A 109 15.00 7.47 -2.43
CA PHE A 109 14.61 8.68 -3.14
C PHE A 109 13.34 8.50 -3.95
N GLN A 110 13.12 7.32 -4.55
CA GLN A 110 11.88 7.00 -5.26
C GLN A 110 10.70 6.96 -4.29
N ALA A 111 10.86 6.30 -3.15
CA ALA A 111 9.87 6.27 -2.10
C ALA A 111 9.51 7.68 -1.63
N LYS A 112 10.52 8.51 -1.32
CA LYS A 112 10.32 9.90 -0.93
C LYS A 112 9.55 10.69 -2.00
N GLN A 113 9.97 10.63 -3.27
CA GLN A 113 9.31 11.34 -4.36
C GLN A 113 7.84 10.91 -4.51
N ALA A 114 7.56 9.62 -4.44
CA ALA A 114 6.19 9.10 -4.53
C ALA A 114 5.31 9.58 -3.35
N PHE A 115 5.82 9.52 -2.12
CA PHE A 115 5.09 10.04 -0.96
C PHE A 115 4.89 11.55 -0.99
N ASP A 116 5.84 12.33 -1.51
CA ASP A 116 5.71 13.77 -1.63
C ASP A 116 4.60 14.16 -2.64
N LEU A 117 4.24 13.25 -3.56
CA LEU A 117 3.08 13.41 -4.44
C LEU A 117 1.75 13.01 -3.79
N GLY A 118 1.76 12.15 -2.75
CA GLY A 118 0.59 11.79 -1.98
C GLY A 118 0.10 10.34 -2.11
N VAL A 119 0.93 9.39 -2.59
CA VAL A 119 0.57 7.97 -2.52
C VAL A 119 0.40 7.52 -1.07
N TYR A 120 -0.45 6.52 -0.85
CA TYR A 120 -0.77 5.97 0.48
C TYR A 120 0.00 4.68 0.80
N GLY A 121 0.86 4.22 -0.08
CA GLY A 121 1.65 3.02 0.15
C GLY A 121 2.64 2.73 -0.96
N ILE A 122 3.60 1.88 -0.64
CA ILE A 122 4.63 1.43 -1.59
C ILE A 122 4.75 -0.08 -1.52
N VAL A 123 4.78 -0.70 -2.69
CA VAL A 123 5.23 -2.07 -2.88
C VAL A 123 6.74 -2.04 -3.15
N TRP A 124 7.48 -2.73 -2.30
CA TRP A 124 8.92 -2.87 -2.34
C TRP A 124 9.28 -4.24 -2.91
N PRO A 125 9.74 -4.33 -4.16
CA PRO A 125 10.11 -5.61 -4.75
C PRO A 125 11.43 -6.14 -4.18
N HIS A 126 11.65 -7.44 -4.30
CA HIS A 126 12.90 -8.16 -4.01
C HIS A 126 13.48 -7.91 -2.60
N ILE A 127 12.65 -8.04 -1.57
CA ILE A 127 13.11 -7.96 -0.19
C ILE A 127 13.54 -9.34 0.30
N SER A 128 14.84 -9.50 0.58
CA SER A 128 15.43 -10.78 0.98
C SER A 128 16.06 -10.75 2.38
N THR A 129 16.32 -9.58 2.93
CA THR A 129 17.03 -9.42 4.22
C THR A 129 16.30 -8.50 5.21
N VAL A 130 16.66 -8.64 6.49
CA VAL A 130 16.16 -7.73 7.56
C VAL A 130 16.57 -6.28 7.29
N ASP A 131 17.79 -6.04 6.79
CA ASP A 131 18.29 -4.69 6.50
C ASP A 131 17.50 -4.02 5.37
N GLU A 132 17.17 -4.74 4.31
CA GLU A 132 16.33 -4.27 3.22
C GLU A 132 14.90 -3.96 3.69
N ALA A 133 14.32 -4.85 4.48
CA ALA A 133 13.00 -4.64 5.07
C ALA A 133 12.97 -3.44 6.02
N TYR A 134 14.02 -3.30 6.86
CA TYR A 134 14.17 -2.13 7.74
C TYR A 134 14.27 -0.83 6.92
N ASN A 135 15.11 -0.81 5.87
CA ASN A 135 15.23 0.32 4.97
C ASN A 135 13.89 0.68 4.32
N ALA A 136 13.12 -0.31 3.86
CA ALA A 136 11.82 -0.08 3.24
C ALA A 136 10.85 0.64 4.20
N VAL A 137 10.72 0.15 5.43
CA VAL A 137 9.85 0.79 6.44
C VAL A 137 10.38 2.16 6.85
N ALA A 138 11.69 2.29 7.13
CA ALA A 138 12.32 3.55 7.52
C ALA A 138 12.16 4.65 6.44
N SER A 139 12.24 4.28 5.16
CA SER A 139 12.07 5.21 4.03
C SER A 139 10.64 5.74 3.89
N CYS A 140 9.66 5.07 4.49
CA CYS A 140 8.27 5.51 4.52
C CYS A 140 7.95 6.47 5.67
N ARG A 141 8.85 6.64 6.62
CA ARG A 141 8.64 7.37 7.88
C ARG A 141 9.46 8.64 7.97
N TYR A 142 8.86 9.69 8.53
CA TYR A 142 9.62 10.89 8.91
C TYR A 142 10.50 10.63 10.13
N PRO A 143 11.67 11.30 10.23
CA PRO A 143 12.51 11.27 11.42
C PRO A 143 11.74 11.70 12.67
N ARG A 144 12.06 11.06 13.80
CA ARG A 144 11.48 11.36 15.12
C ARG A 144 12.60 11.50 16.16
N LEU A 145 12.29 12.10 17.29
CA LEU A 145 13.19 12.09 18.43
C LEU A 145 13.41 10.64 18.90
N LYS A 146 14.65 10.31 19.28
CA LYS A 146 14.98 8.95 19.78
C LYS A 146 14.16 8.54 21.01
N THR A 147 13.66 9.51 21.76
CA THR A 147 12.79 9.31 22.94
C THR A 147 11.30 9.23 22.60
N ALA A 148 10.94 9.43 21.32
CA ALA A 148 9.54 9.36 20.91
C ALA A 148 9.02 7.90 20.92
N PRO A 149 7.75 7.69 21.27
CA PRO A 149 7.11 6.40 21.07
C PRO A 149 7.20 5.97 19.59
N LEU A 150 7.27 4.67 19.35
CA LEU A 150 7.33 4.10 18.00
C LEU A 150 8.53 4.64 17.17
N TYR A 151 9.68 4.86 17.82
CA TYR A 151 10.88 5.37 17.15
C TYR A 151 11.36 4.42 16.04
N GLU A 152 11.45 3.12 16.32
CA GLU A 152 11.95 2.12 15.38
C GLU A 152 10.84 1.61 14.42
N PRO A 153 11.18 1.37 13.16
CA PRO A 153 12.41 1.72 12.45
C PRO A 153 12.59 3.24 12.36
N ALA A 154 13.82 3.71 12.57
CA ALA A 154 14.15 5.13 12.54
C ALA A 154 13.85 5.74 11.16
N GLY A 155 12.93 6.69 11.10
CA GLY A 155 12.52 7.31 9.85
C GLY A 155 13.66 8.08 9.16
N VAL A 156 13.74 7.95 7.83
CA VAL A 156 14.75 8.63 6.99
C VAL A 156 14.12 9.44 5.84
N ARG A 157 12.79 9.50 5.78
CA ARG A 157 12.07 10.27 4.75
C ARG A 157 12.36 11.76 4.92
N GLY A 158 12.88 12.40 3.85
CA GLY A 158 13.07 13.85 3.83
C GLY A 158 11.75 14.62 3.79
N ASP A 159 11.77 15.84 4.32
CA ASP A 159 10.57 16.69 4.42
C ASP A 159 10.34 17.48 3.11
N GLY A 160 9.11 17.37 2.57
CA GLY A 160 8.68 18.04 1.35
C GLY A 160 7.22 17.73 0.98
N PRO A 161 6.25 17.82 1.92
CA PRO A 161 4.94 17.23 1.76
C PRO A 161 3.90 18.11 1.04
N THR A 162 4.26 19.27 0.48
CA THR A 162 3.30 20.26 -0.02
C THR A 162 2.26 19.68 -0.98
N GLN A 163 2.66 18.81 -1.90
CA GLN A 163 1.73 18.19 -2.84
C GLN A 163 0.89 17.09 -2.16
N ALA A 164 1.51 16.31 -1.28
CA ALA A 164 0.83 15.27 -0.53
C ALA A 164 -0.24 15.82 0.42
N VAL A 165 0.08 16.88 1.16
CA VAL A 165 -0.88 17.62 2.02
C VAL A 165 -2.09 18.06 1.21
N ARG A 166 -1.84 18.69 0.06
CA ARG A 166 -2.92 19.12 -0.85
C ARG A 166 -3.72 17.92 -1.39
N TYR A 167 -3.03 16.85 -1.77
CA TYR A 167 -3.69 15.66 -2.34
C TYR A 167 -4.55 14.94 -1.30
N TRP A 168 -4.06 14.79 -0.07
CA TRP A 168 -4.82 14.17 1.02
C TRP A 168 -5.95 15.09 1.55
N GLY A 169 -5.92 16.38 1.21
CA GLY A 169 -6.93 17.36 1.63
C GLY A 169 -6.83 17.68 3.13
N LEU A 170 -5.65 17.61 3.70
CA LEU A 170 -5.39 17.80 5.14
C LEU A 170 -4.67 19.13 5.40
N SER A 171 -4.67 19.57 6.66
CA SER A 171 -3.69 20.53 7.14
C SER A 171 -2.29 19.87 7.18
N GLN A 172 -1.24 20.69 7.18
CA GLN A 172 0.12 20.16 7.27
C GLN A 172 0.35 19.36 8.56
N GLN A 173 -0.21 19.80 9.67
CA GLN A 173 -0.09 19.10 10.94
C GLN A 173 -0.84 17.75 10.93
N ASP A 174 -2.09 17.75 10.46
CA ASP A 174 -2.87 16.51 10.35
C ASP A 174 -2.20 15.50 9.40
N TYR A 175 -1.54 15.99 8.35
CA TYR A 175 -0.76 15.15 7.46
C TYR A 175 0.41 14.48 8.20
N TYR A 176 1.23 15.23 8.96
CA TYR A 176 2.34 14.65 9.70
C TYR A 176 1.89 13.65 10.75
N ASP A 177 0.76 13.89 11.40
CA ASP A 177 0.21 12.97 12.40
C ASP A 177 -0.22 11.62 11.78
N ARG A 178 -0.56 11.63 10.48
CA ARG A 178 -1.03 10.46 9.73
C ARG A 178 -0.03 9.88 8.74
N ALA A 179 0.98 10.63 8.35
CA ALA A 179 2.02 10.21 7.40
C ALA A 179 3.05 9.27 8.06
N ASP A 180 2.55 8.20 8.67
CA ASP A 180 3.33 7.14 9.28
C ASP A 180 2.78 5.76 8.91
N VAL A 181 3.54 4.71 9.14
CA VAL A 181 3.25 3.36 8.69
C VAL A 181 2.25 2.65 9.60
N TRP A 182 1.22 2.06 9.00
CA TRP A 182 0.31 1.14 9.65
C TRP A 182 0.83 -0.31 9.49
N PRO A 183 0.71 -1.22 10.48
CA PRO A 183 -0.02 -1.07 11.75
C PRO A 183 0.82 -0.52 12.91
N LEU A 184 2.11 -0.19 12.70
CA LEU A 184 2.97 0.32 13.78
C LEU A 184 2.36 1.54 14.46
N ASN A 185 1.93 2.51 13.67
CA ASN A 185 1.11 3.62 14.15
C ASN A 185 -0.36 3.36 13.79
N PRO A 186 -1.25 3.17 14.79
CA PRO A 186 -2.66 2.92 14.52
C PRO A 186 -3.36 4.04 13.75
N LYS A 187 -2.85 5.28 13.80
CA LYS A 187 -3.36 6.42 13.02
C LYS A 187 -2.67 6.57 11.68
N GLY A 188 -1.63 5.79 11.41
CA GLY A 188 -0.85 5.85 10.18
C GLY A 188 -1.70 5.49 8.95
N GLU A 189 -1.51 6.23 7.87
CA GLU A 189 -2.21 6.03 6.60
C GLU A 189 -1.30 5.42 5.52
N ILE A 190 -0.03 5.16 5.85
CA ILE A 190 0.94 4.60 4.91
C ILE A 190 0.97 3.08 5.04
N PHE A 191 0.78 2.39 3.91
CA PHE A 191 0.78 0.94 3.82
C PHE A 191 2.05 0.44 3.15
N VAL A 192 2.91 -0.23 3.90
CA VAL A 192 4.19 -0.79 3.41
C VAL A 192 3.98 -2.24 3.01
N ILE A 193 4.27 -2.57 1.77
CA ILE A 193 4.13 -3.91 1.21
C ILE A 193 5.49 -4.38 0.77
N LEU A 194 5.97 -5.49 1.34
CA LEU A 194 7.23 -6.12 0.95
C LEU A 194 6.96 -7.32 0.06
N MET A 195 7.64 -7.42 -1.10
CA MET A 195 7.52 -8.59 -1.96
C MET A 195 8.54 -9.66 -1.56
N MET A 196 8.05 -10.89 -1.41
CA MET A 196 8.84 -12.11 -1.20
C MET A 196 8.85 -12.90 -2.50
N GLU A 197 9.99 -12.93 -3.17
CA GLU A 197 10.12 -13.36 -4.57
C GLU A 197 11.24 -14.37 -4.78
N ASP A 198 12.01 -14.67 -3.73
CA ASP A 198 13.13 -15.60 -3.74
C ASP A 198 13.14 -16.47 -2.48
N THR A 199 13.87 -17.58 -2.57
CA THR A 199 13.94 -18.55 -1.47
C THR A 199 14.70 -18.02 -0.25
N VAL A 200 15.65 -17.10 -0.45
CA VAL A 200 16.43 -16.48 0.65
C VAL A 200 15.53 -15.56 1.47
N GLY A 201 14.75 -14.69 0.81
CA GLY A 201 13.78 -13.83 1.47
C GLY A 201 12.73 -14.63 2.24
N ILE A 202 12.22 -15.71 1.64
CA ILE A 202 11.23 -16.58 2.31
C ILE A 202 11.84 -17.31 3.52
N GLN A 203 13.12 -17.70 3.46
CA GLN A 203 13.81 -18.30 4.61
C GLN A 203 14.04 -17.29 5.75
N ASN A 204 14.33 -16.04 5.39
CA ASN A 204 14.56 -14.95 6.33
C ASN A 204 13.27 -14.30 6.86
N LEU A 205 12.11 -14.61 6.26
CA LEU A 205 10.84 -13.96 6.57
C LEU A 205 10.47 -13.98 8.07
N PRO A 206 10.66 -15.08 8.83
CA PRO A 206 10.39 -15.06 10.27
C PRO A 206 11.21 -14.00 11.01
N ASP A 207 12.48 -13.85 10.66
CA ASP A 207 13.38 -12.85 11.26
C ASP A 207 13.00 -11.43 10.83
N ILE A 208 12.62 -11.23 9.57
CA ILE A 208 12.13 -9.95 9.03
C ILE A 208 10.91 -9.51 9.84
N LEU A 209 9.89 -10.36 9.96
CA LEU A 209 8.64 -10.02 10.63
C LEU A 209 8.82 -9.81 12.15
N LYS A 210 9.78 -10.50 12.76
CA LYS A 210 10.12 -10.32 14.17
C LYS A 210 10.88 -9.04 14.46
N LYS A 211 11.77 -8.61 13.56
CA LYS A 211 12.74 -7.52 13.81
C LYS A 211 12.31 -6.18 13.23
N VAL A 212 11.40 -6.17 12.25
CA VAL A 212 11.01 -4.96 11.52
C VAL A 212 9.52 -4.70 11.73
N PRO A 213 9.14 -3.87 12.70
CA PRO A 213 7.75 -3.45 12.87
C PRO A 213 7.33 -2.47 11.77
N GLY A 214 6.02 -2.41 11.47
CA GLY A 214 5.45 -1.45 10.50
C GLY A 214 5.29 -2.00 9.08
N ILE A 215 5.52 -3.30 8.89
CA ILE A 215 5.18 -3.99 7.64
C ILE A 215 3.66 -4.16 7.60
N GLY A 216 3.01 -3.58 6.58
CA GLY A 216 1.56 -3.66 6.39
C GLY A 216 1.13 -4.99 5.75
N ALA A 217 1.86 -5.46 4.77
CA ALA A 217 1.63 -6.75 4.13
C ALA A 217 2.91 -7.35 3.53
N ILE A 218 2.90 -8.66 3.38
CA ILE A 218 3.82 -9.39 2.51
C ILE A 218 3.07 -9.75 1.23
N LEU A 219 3.61 -9.39 0.07
CA LEU A 219 3.10 -9.78 -1.23
C LEU A 219 4.01 -10.85 -1.82
N ILE A 220 3.46 -11.98 -2.24
CA ILE A 220 4.26 -13.02 -2.89
C ILE A 220 4.51 -12.63 -4.35
N GLY A 221 5.77 -12.63 -4.79
CA GLY A 221 6.15 -12.47 -6.19
C GLY A 221 6.34 -13.82 -6.85
N GLU A 222 5.26 -14.50 -7.19
CA GLU A 222 5.29 -15.88 -7.73
C GLU A 222 5.96 -15.96 -9.11
N GLY A 223 6.06 -14.83 -9.83
CA GLY A 223 6.78 -14.76 -11.10
C GLY A 223 8.25 -15.09 -10.93
N ASP A 224 8.95 -14.31 -10.11
CA ASP A 224 10.38 -14.47 -9.86
C ASP A 224 10.67 -15.72 -9.02
N LEU A 225 9.84 -16.03 -8.02
CA LEU A 225 9.95 -17.27 -7.26
C LEU A 225 9.88 -18.51 -8.16
N SER A 226 8.94 -18.56 -9.10
CA SER A 226 8.84 -19.69 -10.03
C SER A 226 10.04 -19.77 -10.97
N GLN A 227 10.61 -18.63 -11.36
CA GLN A 227 11.81 -18.52 -12.19
C GLN A 227 13.03 -19.06 -11.44
N GLU A 228 13.26 -18.64 -10.20
CA GLU A 228 14.35 -19.11 -9.35
C GLU A 228 14.28 -20.63 -9.11
N LEU A 229 13.08 -21.14 -8.87
CA LEU A 229 12.87 -22.56 -8.64
C LEU A 229 13.00 -23.44 -9.89
N GLY A 230 13.21 -22.84 -11.09
CA GLY A 230 13.36 -23.57 -12.35
C GLY A 230 12.02 -23.95 -13.01
N TYR A 231 10.91 -23.34 -12.58
CA TYR A 231 9.55 -23.56 -13.11
C TYR A 231 8.92 -22.27 -13.60
N PRO A 232 9.55 -21.53 -14.54
CA PRO A 232 9.12 -20.19 -14.89
C PRO A 232 7.64 -20.14 -15.30
N ARG A 233 6.88 -19.29 -14.62
CA ARG A 233 5.42 -19.07 -14.76
C ARG A 233 4.54 -20.30 -14.57
N GLN A 234 5.05 -21.36 -13.97
CA GLN A 234 4.29 -22.55 -13.58
C GLN A 234 3.80 -22.38 -12.12
N TYR A 235 2.91 -21.45 -11.88
CA TYR A 235 2.46 -21.04 -10.53
C TYR A 235 1.78 -22.14 -9.73
N GLU A 236 1.14 -23.09 -10.42
CA GLU A 236 0.51 -24.26 -9.78
C GLU A 236 1.47 -25.46 -9.62
N HIS A 237 2.77 -25.30 -9.94
CA HIS A 237 3.75 -26.36 -9.73
C HIS A 237 3.90 -26.65 -8.22
N PRO A 238 3.89 -27.94 -7.78
CA PRO A 238 3.90 -28.29 -6.35
C PRO A 238 5.03 -27.65 -5.55
N GLU A 239 6.22 -27.50 -6.12
CA GLU A 239 7.33 -26.86 -5.45
C GLU A 239 7.12 -25.35 -5.27
N VAL A 240 6.52 -24.66 -6.24
CA VAL A 240 6.17 -23.22 -6.13
C VAL A 240 5.10 -23.06 -5.05
N LEU A 241 4.03 -23.84 -5.10
CA LEU A 241 2.97 -23.79 -4.09
C LEU A 241 3.46 -24.07 -2.67
N LYS A 242 4.43 -24.98 -2.51
CA LYS A 242 5.06 -25.29 -1.23
C LYS A 242 5.77 -24.06 -0.64
N TRP A 243 6.53 -23.30 -1.44
CA TRP A 243 7.19 -22.09 -1.00
C TRP A 243 6.19 -20.96 -0.71
N MET A 244 5.18 -20.79 -1.55
CA MET A 244 4.09 -19.83 -1.30
C MET A 244 3.37 -20.14 0.01
N LYS A 245 3.06 -21.42 0.26
CA LYS A 245 2.44 -21.86 1.51
C LYS A 245 3.30 -21.52 2.74
N ARG A 246 4.61 -21.67 2.65
CA ARG A 246 5.53 -21.27 3.74
C ARG A 246 5.41 -19.78 4.06
N VAL A 247 5.29 -18.91 3.06
CA VAL A 247 5.06 -17.47 3.28
C VAL A 247 3.73 -17.26 4.00
N VAL A 248 2.66 -17.91 3.54
CA VAL A 248 1.33 -17.79 4.15
C VAL A 248 1.35 -18.23 5.61
N ASP A 249 1.94 -19.39 5.91
CA ASP A 249 2.02 -19.92 7.27
C ASP A 249 2.81 -18.98 8.19
N THR A 250 3.98 -18.52 7.74
CA THR A 250 4.81 -17.55 8.50
C THR A 250 4.07 -16.23 8.75
N CYS A 251 3.38 -15.68 7.76
CA CYS A 251 2.59 -14.47 7.94
C CYS A 251 1.46 -14.66 8.97
N LYS A 252 0.80 -15.81 8.96
CA LYS A 252 -0.24 -16.15 9.95
C LYS A 252 0.33 -16.22 11.37
N GLU A 253 1.47 -16.86 11.56
CA GLU A 253 2.16 -16.98 12.86
C GLU A 253 2.53 -15.60 13.44
N HIS A 254 2.87 -14.65 12.57
CA HIS A 254 3.25 -13.30 12.97
C HIS A 254 2.11 -12.27 12.91
N ASN A 255 0.89 -12.67 12.57
CA ASN A 255 -0.27 -11.78 12.39
C ASN A 255 -0.03 -10.67 11.36
N VAL A 256 0.70 -10.96 10.28
CA VAL A 256 0.93 -10.03 9.18
C VAL A 256 0.07 -10.43 7.98
N VAL A 257 -0.47 -9.44 7.28
CA VAL A 257 -1.29 -9.66 6.10
C VAL A 257 -0.44 -10.26 4.98
N VAL A 258 -0.96 -11.31 4.34
CA VAL A 258 -0.34 -11.88 3.14
C VAL A 258 -1.15 -11.57 1.90
N GLY A 259 -0.47 -11.23 0.82
CA GLY A 259 -1.04 -10.84 -0.47
C GLY A 259 -0.72 -11.82 -1.60
N HIS A 260 -1.64 -11.89 -2.55
CA HIS A 260 -1.53 -12.68 -3.77
C HIS A 260 -1.66 -11.79 -5.01
N PRO A 261 -0.71 -11.80 -5.98
CA PRO A 261 -0.68 -10.84 -7.09
C PRO A 261 -1.56 -11.23 -8.29
N HIS A 262 -1.92 -12.51 -8.45
CA HIS A 262 -2.65 -13.01 -9.61
C HIS A 262 -4.00 -13.62 -9.22
N VAL A 263 -4.95 -12.75 -8.87
CA VAL A 263 -6.30 -13.16 -8.45
C VAL A 263 -7.28 -13.01 -9.61
N ASP A 264 -8.04 -14.04 -9.89
CA ASP A 264 -9.11 -14.05 -10.88
C ASP A 264 -10.36 -14.78 -10.39
N SER A 265 -11.39 -14.87 -11.24
CA SER A 265 -12.66 -15.51 -10.87
C SER A 265 -12.54 -17.02 -10.64
N SER A 266 -11.49 -17.67 -11.14
CA SER A 266 -11.29 -19.12 -10.98
C SER A 266 -10.61 -19.48 -9.66
N ASN A 267 -9.75 -18.61 -9.12
CA ASN A 267 -8.92 -18.90 -7.97
C ASN A 267 -9.27 -18.09 -6.70
N VAL A 268 -10.05 -17.02 -6.79
CA VAL A 268 -10.32 -16.11 -5.68
C VAL A 268 -10.89 -16.80 -4.43
N GLU A 269 -11.74 -17.82 -4.61
CA GLU A 269 -12.34 -18.57 -3.50
C GLU A 269 -11.27 -19.38 -2.75
N ARG A 270 -10.41 -20.09 -3.48
CA ARG A 270 -9.28 -20.85 -2.92
C ARG A 270 -8.33 -19.92 -2.18
N ILE A 271 -7.92 -18.83 -2.81
CA ILE A 271 -6.98 -17.85 -2.25
C ILE A 271 -7.50 -17.25 -0.94
N LEU A 272 -8.77 -16.87 -0.88
CA LEU A 272 -9.41 -16.42 0.36
C LEU A 272 -9.42 -17.51 1.43
N GLY A 273 -9.71 -18.76 1.05
CA GLY A 273 -9.69 -19.91 1.95
C GLY A 273 -8.31 -20.23 2.51
N GLU A 274 -7.26 -20.05 1.72
CA GLU A 274 -5.86 -20.21 2.14
C GLU A 274 -5.40 -19.12 3.12
N GLY A 275 -6.13 -18.02 3.23
CA GLY A 275 -5.90 -16.97 4.21
C GLY A 275 -5.23 -15.70 3.68
N TYR A 276 -5.12 -15.54 2.37
CA TYR A 276 -4.70 -14.26 1.79
C TYR A 276 -5.73 -13.17 2.08
N ARG A 277 -5.25 -11.95 2.34
CA ARG A 277 -6.09 -10.80 2.70
C ARG A 277 -5.78 -9.52 1.93
N PHE A 278 -4.69 -9.48 1.19
CA PHE A 278 -4.34 -8.41 0.25
C PHE A 278 -4.33 -9.01 -1.17
N LEU A 279 -5.40 -8.81 -1.92
CA LEU A 279 -5.67 -9.52 -3.17
C LEU A 279 -5.50 -8.58 -4.35
N MET A 280 -4.63 -8.95 -5.29
CA MET A 280 -4.37 -8.14 -6.47
C MET A 280 -4.83 -8.87 -7.73
N ALA A 281 -5.57 -8.18 -8.55
CA ALA A 281 -5.96 -8.62 -9.88
C ALA A 281 -5.29 -7.75 -10.95
N ALA A 282 -5.03 -8.32 -12.11
CA ALA A 282 -4.66 -7.50 -13.26
C ALA A 282 -5.84 -6.59 -13.64
N PRO A 283 -5.58 -5.37 -14.17
CA PRO A 283 -6.63 -4.51 -14.66
C PRO A 283 -7.38 -5.21 -15.78
N VAL A 284 -8.65 -5.48 -15.58
CA VAL A 284 -9.49 -6.21 -16.53
C VAL A 284 -10.73 -5.38 -16.89
N ARG A 285 -11.29 -5.65 -18.07
CA ARG A 285 -12.53 -5.00 -18.53
C ARG A 285 -13.78 -5.43 -17.74
N SER A 286 -13.66 -6.45 -16.90
CA SER A 286 -14.74 -6.93 -16.03
C SER A 286 -14.24 -7.09 -14.60
N TYR A 287 -15.13 -6.83 -13.65
CA TYR A 287 -14.85 -6.98 -12.22
C TYR A 287 -15.27 -8.37 -11.68
N ALA A 288 -15.40 -9.37 -12.53
CA ALA A 288 -15.98 -10.68 -12.15
C ALA A 288 -15.29 -11.32 -10.93
N ALA A 289 -13.96 -11.29 -10.87
CA ALA A 289 -13.22 -11.79 -9.71
C ALA A 289 -13.48 -10.97 -8.45
N LEU A 290 -13.49 -9.64 -8.57
CA LEU A 290 -13.80 -8.73 -7.48
C LEU A 290 -15.22 -8.91 -6.96
N ASP A 291 -16.21 -8.96 -7.86
CA ASP A 291 -17.62 -9.13 -7.47
C ASP A 291 -17.81 -10.48 -6.73
N LYS A 292 -17.19 -11.55 -7.21
CA LYS A 292 -17.21 -12.86 -6.53
C LYS A 292 -16.53 -12.79 -5.16
N GLY A 293 -15.35 -12.17 -5.08
CA GLY A 293 -14.60 -12.03 -3.84
C GLY A 293 -15.31 -11.16 -2.80
N LEU A 294 -15.89 -10.02 -3.20
CA LEU A 294 -16.70 -9.17 -2.31
C LEU A 294 -17.88 -9.94 -1.71
N LYS A 295 -18.57 -10.74 -2.55
CA LYS A 295 -19.68 -11.57 -2.09
C LYS A 295 -19.22 -12.62 -1.07
N LEU A 296 -18.14 -13.34 -1.34
CA LEU A 296 -17.57 -14.33 -0.42
C LEU A 296 -17.08 -13.71 0.90
N ALA A 297 -16.61 -12.48 0.84
CA ALA A 297 -16.16 -11.73 2.00
C ALA A 297 -17.28 -11.04 2.79
N GLY A 298 -18.54 -11.18 2.38
CA GLY A 298 -19.68 -10.51 3.02
C GLY A 298 -19.66 -8.99 2.89
N ARG A 299 -19.12 -8.47 1.76
CA ARG A 299 -19.01 -7.04 1.44
C ARG A 299 -19.89 -6.58 0.27
N ALA A 300 -20.63 -7.51 -0.37
CA ALA A 300 -21.56 -7.21 -1.47
C ALA A 300 -22.98 -6.95 -0.97
#